data_df60bd6de03bb781ba3af6f03315f87f
#
_entry.id   df60bd6de03bb781ba3af6f03315f87f
#
_cell.length_a   1.000
_cell.length_b   1.000
_cell.length_c   1.000
_cell.angle_alpha   90.00
_cell.angle_beta   90.00
_cell.angle_gamma   90.00
#
_symmetry.space_group_name_H-M   'P 1'
#
loop_
_entity.id
_entity.type
_entity.pdbx_description
1 polymer ?
#
loop_
_entity_poly.entity_id
_entity_poly.type
_entity_poly.pdbx_seq_one_letter_code
_entity_poly.pdbx_strand_id
1 'polypeptide(L)'
;MTDTGDRTHPAVERVEAALRAAGVEPRVRWFETATPTAVAAAEALGVEVGAIANSLVFTFDGEPLLVMTSGAHRVDTAFLGERLGGRIRRADADTVRAATGQTIGGVAPVGHPEPLRTLVDEALADYPEIWAAAGHAHTVFPTTFDELLRLTGGEPTPVEGPASAG
;
A
#
# COMPACT_ATOMS: atom_id res chain seq x y z
N MET A 1 -6.62 -21.14 18.28
CA MET A 1 -6.57 -19.71 18.08
C MET A 1 -5.35 -19.36 17.23
N THR A 2 -5.53 -18.43 16.42
CA THR A 2 -4.43 -17.98 15.62
C THR A 2 -3.46 -17.22 16.51
N ASP A 3 -2.27 -17.66 16.53
CA ASP A 3 -1.30 -17.05 17.39
C ASP A 3 -0.51 -16.00 16.63
N THR A 4 -1.16 -14.89 16.37
CA THR A 4 -0.51 -13.82 15.61
C THR A 4 0.67 -13.23 16.36
N GLY A 5 0.68 -13.35 17.69
CA GLY A 5 1.77 -12.82 18.48
C GLY A 5 3.09 -13.55 18.29
N ASP A 6 3.03 -14.80 17.83
CA ASP A 6 4.24 -15.60 17.63
C ASP A 6 4.89 -15.42 16.28
N ARG A 7 4.19 -14.77 15.34
CA ARG A 7 4.74 -14.59 14.00
C ARG A 7 5.44 -13.25 13.92
N THR A 8 6.68 -13.28 13.47
CA THR A 8 7.46 -12.05 13.29
C THR A 8 8.22 -12.13 11.97
N HIS A 9 8.60 -10.99 11.47
CA HIS A 9 9.40 -10.86 10.27
C HIS A 9 10.08 -9.49 10.32
N PRO A 10 11.36 -9.38 9.97
CA PRO A 10 12.06 -8.10 10.08
C PRO A 10 11.35 -6.95 9.37
N ALA A 11 10.77 -7.20 8.20
CA ALA A 11 10.04 -6.15 7.49
C ALA A 11 8.81 -5.71 8.26
N VAL A 12 8.07 -6.66 8.85
CA VAL A 12 6.87 -6.34 9.63
C VAL A 12 7.26 -5.58 10.90
N GLU A 13 8.37 -5.96 11.52
CA GLU A 13 8.85 -5.25 12.71
C GLU A 13 9.17 -3.79 12.39
N ARG A 14 9.77 -3.54 11.23
CA ARG A 14 10.05 -2.16 10.80
C ARG A 14 8.76 -1.38 10.55
N VAL A 15 7.75 -2.03 9.99
CA VAL A 15 6.44 -1.40 9.79
C VAL A 15 5.81 -1.06 11.13
N GLU A 16 5.84 -2.00 12.07
CA GLU A 16 5.27 -1.75 13.40
C GLU A 16 6.00 -0.62 14.11
N ALA A 17 7.33 -0.57 13.99
CA ALA A 17 8.10 0.51 14.60
C ALA A 17 7.73 1.86 13.97
N ALA A 18 7.54 1.90 12.66
CA ALA A 18 7.15 3.13 11.98
C ALA A 18 5.75 3.59 12.41
N LEU A 19 4.83 2.65 12.59
CA LEU A 19 3.49 2.98 13.06
C LEU A 19 3.55 3.58 14.48
N ARG A 20 4.31 2.95 15.36
CA ARG A 20 4.46 3.45 16.74
C ARG A 20 5.10 4.83 16.76
N ALA A 21 6.08 5.05 15.91
CA ALA A 21 6.74 6.36 15.81
C ALA A 21 5.77 7.44 15.37
N ALA A 22 4.74 7.07 14.61
CA ALA A 22 3.72 8.00 14.16
C ALA A 22 2.54 8.10 15.14
N GLY A 23 2.63 7.44 16.29
CA GLY A 23 1.57 7.46 17.30
C GLY A 23 0.42 6.51 16.99
N VAL A 24 0.64 5.51 16.16
CA VAL A 24 -0.38 4.54 15.79
C VAL A 24 -0.07 3.20 16.44
N GLU A 25 -1.03 2.64 17.16
CA GLU A 25 -0.88 1.33 17.76
C GLU A 25 -0.92 0.28 16.64
N PRO A 26 0.12 -0.54 16.45
CA PRO A 26 0.10 -1.56 15.41
C PRO A 26 -0.94 -2.63 15.72
N ARG A 27 -1.75 -2.97 14.71
CA ARG A 27 -2.76 -4.01 14.82
C ARG A 27 -2.63 -4.95 13.63
N VAL A 28 -1.41 -5.45 13.41
CA VAL A 28 -1.11 -6.32 12.28
C VAL A 28 -1.79 -7.67 12.46
N ARG A 29 -2.47 -8.11 11.41
CA ARG A 29 -3.09 -9.43 11.37
C ARG A 29 -2.27 -10.33 10.45
N TRP A 30 -2.05 -11.56 10.89
CA TRP A 30 -1.36 -12.56 10.10
C TRP A 30 -2.36 -13.59 9.61
N PHE A 31 -2.26 -13.95 8.34
CA PHE A 31 -3.08 -15.00 7.75
C PHE A 31 -2.23 -16.25 7.58
N GLU A 32 -2.87 -17.42 7.63
CA GLU A 32 -2.18 -18.68 7.38
C GLU A 32 -1.74 -18.79 5.93
N THR A 33 -2.53 -18.23 5.02
CA THR A 33 -2.24 -18.25 3.60
C THR A 33 -1.86 -16.85 3.16
N ALA A 34 -0.91 -16.74 2.24
CA ALA A 34 -0.51 -15.44 1.69
C ALA A 34 -1.69 -14.78 0.98
N THR A 35 -1.78 -13.46 1.13
CA THR A 35 -2.78 -12.65 0.43
C THR A 35 -2.05 -11.60 -0.40
N PRO A 36 -1.37 -12.02 -1.50
CA PRO A 36 -0.52 -11.10 -2.25
C PRO A 36 -1.30 -10.14 -3.15
N THR A 37 -2.60 -10.35 -3.32
CA THR A 37 -3.44 -9.49 -4.14
C THR A 37 -4.52 -8.84 -3.30
N ALA A 38 -5.06 -7.71 -3.81
CA ALA A 38 -6.16 -7.02 -3.13
C ALA A 38 -7.38 -7.94 -2.99
N VAL A 39 -7.70 -8.72 -4.03
CA VAL A 39 -8.84 -9.62 -4.00
C VAL A 39 -8.66 -10.67 -2.91
N ALA A 40 -7.48 -11.27 -2.83
CA ALA A 40 -7.21 -12.29 -1.82
C ALA A 40 -7.34 -11.72 -0.40
N ALA A 41 -6.81 -10.51 -0.20
CA ALA A 41 -6.89 -9.86 1.11
C ALA A 41 -8.34 -9.53 1.47
N ALA A 42 -9.11 -9.02 0.51
CA ALA A 42 -10.50 -8.69 0.74
C ALA A 42 -11.31 -9.92 1.12
N GLU A 43 -11.08 -11.03 0.43
CA GLU A 43 -11.77 -12.28 0.74
C GLU A 43 -11.43 -12.78 2.13
N ALA A 44 -10.14 -12.72 2.49
CA ALA A 44 -9.71 -13.19 3.80
C ALA A 44 -10.29 -12.33 4.93
N LEU A 45 -10.49 -11.05 4.69
CA LEU A 45 -11.01 -10.12 5.69
C LEU A 45 -12.54 -10.01 5.67
N GLY A 46 -13.18 -10.46 4.60
CA GLY A 46 -14.63 -10.31 4.46
C GLY A 46 -15.04 -8.87 4.20
N VAL A 47 -14.22 -8.12 3.49
CA VAL A 47 -14.50 -6.71 3.14
C VAL A 47 -14.56 -6.53 1.63
N GLU A 48 -15.04 -5.38 1.19
CA GLU A 48 -15.05 -5.06 -0.23
C GLU A 48 -13.62 -4.85 -0.72
N VAL A 49 -13.36 -5.25 -1.95
CA VAL A 49 -12.01 -5.11 -2.52
C VAL A 49 -11.58 -3.66 -2.59
N GLY A 50 -12.54 -2.74 -2.73
CA GLY A 50 -12.24 -1.30 -2.74
C GLY A 50 -11.67 -0.78 -1.44
N ALA A 51 -11.91 -1.49 -0.32
CA ALA A 51 -11.38 -1.11 0.98
C ALA A 51 -9.94 -1.58 1.20
N ILE A 52 -9.35 -2.26 0.23
CA ILE A 52 -7.95 -2.66 0.30
C ILE A 52 -7.09 -1.55 -0.31
N ALA A 53 -6.16 -1.04 0.49
CA ALA A 53 -5.19 -0.05 0.02
C ALA A 53 -3.97 -0.83 -0.48
N ASN A 54 -3.93 -1.06 -1.78
CA ASN A 54 -2.90 -1.86 -2.41
C ASN A 54 -1.68 -1.00 -2.72
N SER A 55 -0.51 -1.42 -2.24
CA SER A 55 0.73 -0.67 -2.42
C SER A 55 1.44 -1.12 -3.68
N LEU A 56 1.57 -0.21 -4.63
CA LEU A 56 2.27 -0.49 -5.88
C LEU A 56 3.45 0.47 -6.01
N VAL A 57 4.62 -0.05 -6.35
CA VAL A 57 5.80 0.77 -6.54
C VAL A 57 6.05 0.94 -8.04
N PHE A 58 6.14 2.18 -8.43
CA PHE A 58 6.48 2.58 -9.80
C PHE A 58 7.76 3.39 -9.76
N THR A 59 8.26 3.74 -10.94
CA THR A 59 9.27 4.79 -11.04
C THR A 59 8.65 5.96 -11.79
N PHE A 60 8.98 7.17 -11.33
CA PHE A 60 8.59 8.41 -12.00
C PHE A 60 9.88 9.07 -12.43
N ASP A 61 10.11 9.08 -13.75
CA ASP A 61 11.37 9.56 -14.33
C ASP A 61 12.58 8.93 -13.64
N GLY A 62 12.47 7.63 -13.33
CA GLY A 62 13.55 6.86 -12.74
C GLY A 62 13.58 6.86 -11.22
N GLU A 63 12.78 7.66 -10.54
CA GLU A 63 12.74 7.73 -9.08
C GLU A 63 11.58 6.89 -8.53
N PRO A 64 11.77 6.21 -7.41
CA PRO A 64 10.69 5.40 -6.85
C PRO A 64 9.47 6.24 -6.49
N LEU A 65 8.29 5.71 -6.80
CA LEU A 65 7.00 6.34 -6.49
C LEU A 65 6.08 5.26 -5.94
N LEU A 66 5.55 5.49 -4.75
CA LEU A 66 4.58 4.57 -4.16
C LEU A 66 3.17 5.07 -4.46
N VAL A 67 2.32 4.19 -4.97
CA VAL A 67 0.92 4.52 -5.20
C VAL A 67 0.08 3.57 -4.36
N MET A 68 -0.69 4.14 -3.43
CA MET A 68 -1.63 3.38 -2.61
C MET A 68 -2.97 3.44 -3.31
N THR A 69 -3.30 2.42 -4.08
CA THR A 69 -4.52 2.39 -4.88
C THR A 69 -5.60 1.55 -4.21
N SER A 70 -6.87 1.96 -4.37
CA SER A 70 -7.98 1.09 -3.99
C SER A 70 -7.91 -0.20 -4.79
N GLY A 71 -8.19 -1.32 -4.14
CA GLY A 71 -8.18 -2.61 -4.81
C GLY A 71 -9.23 -2.73 -5.91
N ALA A 72 -10.20 -1.82 -5.95
CA ALA A 72 -11.21 -1.78 -7.01
C ALA A 72 -10.73 -1.02 -8.24
N HIS A 73 -9.58 -0.35 -8.16
CA HIS A 73 -9.04 0.45 -9.24
C HIS A 73 -7.79 -0.18 -9.83
N ARG A 74 -7.47 0.26 -11.05
CA ARG A 74 -6.23 -0.08 -11.70
C ARG A 74 -5.51 1.23 -12.00
N VAL A 75 -4.25 1.33 -11.62
CA VAL A 75 -3.49 2.56 -11.86
C VAL A 75 -3.27 2.75 -13.35
N ASP A 76 -3.71 3.92 -13.84
CA ASP A 76 -3.53 4.32 -15.24
C ASP A 76 -2.24 5.12 -15.31
N THR A 77 -1.15 4.47 -15.72
CA THR A 77 0.17 5.10 -15.72
C THR A 77 0.28 6.26 -16.72
N ALA A 78 -0.43 6.17 -17.84
CA ALA A 78 -0.42 7.26 -18.81
C ALA A 78 -1.11 8.50 -18.23
N PHE A 79 -2.26 8.31 -17.61
CA PHE A 79 -2.99 9.39 -16.97
C PHE A 79 -2.17 10.05 -15.86
N LEU A 80 -1.59 9.22 -14.98
CA LEU A 80 -0.76 9.75 -13.89
C LEU A 80 0.49 10.44 -14.40
N GLY A 81 1.11 9.89 -15.45
CA GLY A 81 2.29 10.50 -16.04
C GLY A 81 2.00 11.88 -16.57
N GLU A 82 0.88 12.06 -17.26
CA GLU A 82 0.48 13.39 -17.75
C GLU A 82 0.20 14.33 -16.58
N ARG A 83 -0.50 13.82 -15.58
CA ARG A 83 -0.86 14.62 -14.41
C ARG A 83 0.37 15.11 -13.64
N LEU A 84 1.39 14.26 -13.53
CA LEU A 84 2.59 14.58 -12.78
C LEU A 84 3.68 15.22 -13.63
N GLY A 85 3.53 15.18 -14.95
CA GLY A 85 4.48 15.80 -15.85
C GLY A 85 5.71 14.96 -16.12
N GLY A 86 5.61 13.65 -16.13
CA GLY A 86 6.74 12.78 -16.39
C GLY A 86 6.29 11.38 -16.77
N ARG A 87 7.24 10.46 -16.80
CA ARG A 87 6.98 9.09 -17.23
C ARG A 87 6.90 8.15 -16.03
N ILE A 88 5.81 7.41 -15.97
CA ILE A 88 5.59 6.41 -14.91
C ILE A 88 5.74 5.03 -15.53
N ARG A 89 6.56 4.19 -14.88
CA ARG A 89 6.79 2.81 -15.29
C ARG A 89 6.70 1.90 -14.08
N ARG A 90 6.40 0.63 -14.31
CA ARG A 90 6.43 -0.35 -13.24
C ARG A 90 7.87 -0.54 -12.77
N ALA A 91 8.04 -0.65 -11.45
CA ALA A 91 9.32 -0.97 -10.86
C ALA A 91 9.49 -2.49 -10.85
N ASP A 92 10.69 -2.97 -11.13
CA ASP A 92 10.96 -4.40 -11.03
C ASP A 92 11.16 -4.81 -9.57
N ALA A 93 11.27 -6.13 -9.34
CA ALA A 93 11.35 -6.64 -7.97
C ALA A 93 12.57 -6.12 -7.21
N ASP A 94 13.70 -5.95 -7.90
CA ASP A 94 14.91 -5.44 -7.26
C ASP A 94 14.74 -3.99 -6.84
N THR A 95 14.11 -3.19 -7.70
CA THR A 95 13.84 -1.78 -7.39
C THR A 95 12.88 -1.67 -6.20
N VAL A 96 11.83 -2.50 -6.18
CA VAL A 96 10.89 -2.51 -5.06
C VAL A 96 11.61 -2.84 -3.77
N ARG A 97 12.44 -3.88 -3.77
CA ARG A 97 13.16 -4.29 -2.57
C ARG A 97 14.14 -3.22 -2.11
N ALA A 98 14.84 -2.59 -3.06
CA ALA A 98 15.80 -1.54 -2.72
C ALA A 98 15.11 -0.32 -2.13
N ALA A 99 13.97 0.08 -2.69
CA ALA A 99 13.26 1.28 -2.26
C ALA A 99 12.49 1.07 -0.96
N THR A 100 11.95 -0.12 -0.74
CA THR A 100 11.04 -0.36 0.39
C THR A 100 11.62 -1.26 1.47
N GLY A 101 12.62 -2.08 1.15
CA GLY A 101 13.09 -3.13 2.07
C GLY A 101 12.12 -4.28 2.17
N GLN A 102 11.12 -4.33 1.30
CA GLN A 102 10.02 -5.30 1.35
C GLN A 102 9.82 -5.90 -0.05
N THR A 103 9.09 -7.00 -0.11
CA THR A 103 8.88 -7.70 -1.38
C THR A 103 7.50 -7.42 -1.95
N ILE A 104 7.40 -7.52 -3.28
CA ILE A 104 6.12 -7.37 -3.97
C ILE A 104 5.09 -8.31 -3.36
N GLY A 105 3.87 -7.81 -3.19
CA GLY A 105 2.78 -8.57 -2.57
C GLY A 105 2.63 -8.30 -1.09
N GLY A 106 3.64 -7.70 -0.45
CA GLY A 106 3.58 -7.40 0.97
C GLY A 106 4.03 -5.99 1.30
N VAL A 107 4.20 -5.13 0.30
CA VAL A 107 4.71 -3.78 0.53
C VAL A 107 3.72 -2.96 1.36
N ALA A 108 4.21 -2.44 2.49
CA ALA A 108 3.45 -1.57 3.36
C ALA A 108 3.64 -0.11 2.96
N PRO A 109 2.75 0.78 3.41
CA PRO A 109 2.93 2.21 3.13
C PRO A 109 4.03 2.87 3.95
N VAL A 110 4.56 2.18 4.95
CA VAL A 110 5.60 2.72 5.85
C VAL A 110 6.66 1.66 6.09
N GLY A 111 7.70 2.03 6.86
CA GLY A 111 8.77 1.09 7.20
C GLY A 111 9.84 1.00 6.13
N HIS A 112 9.97 2.01 5.29
CA HIS A 112 10.94 2.05 4.20
C HIS A 112 12.27 2.62 4.68
N PRO A 113 13.40 2.24 4.01
CA PRO A 113 14.70 2.79 4.40
C PRO A 113 14.77 4.30 4.31
N GLU A 114 14.12 4.89 3.30
CA GLU A 114 14.01 6.32 3.13
C GLU A 114 12.59 6.66 2.73
N PRO A 115 12.11 7.86 3.06
CA PRO A 115 10.76 8.25 2.67
C PRO A 115 10.57 8.18 1.16
N LEU A 116 9.42 7.65 0.74
CA LEU A 116 9.06 7.57 -0.66
C LEU A 116 8.00 8.61 -0.98
N ARG A 117 8.10 9.22 -2.16
CA ARG A 117 6.99 10.02 -2.65
C ARG A 117 5.80 9.08 -2.79
N THR A 118 4.65 9.49 -2.25
CA THR A 118 3.48 8.62 -2.18
C THR A 118 2.25 9.35 -2.69
N LEU A 119 1.48 8.66 -3.54
CA LEU A 119 0.16 9.11 -3.96
C LEU A 119 -0.86 8.17 -3.33
N VAL A 120 -1.97 8.72 -2.86
CA VAL A 120 -3.01 7.93 -2.22
C VAL A 120 -4.29 8.10 -3.02
N ASP A 121 -4.84 6.98 -3.50
CA ASP A 121 -6.07 6.96 -4.29
C ASP A 121 -7.19 7.59 -3.49
N GLU A 122 -7.78 8.66 -4.02
CA GLU A 122 -8.83 9.38 -3.31
C GLU A 122 -10.08 8.53 -3.10
N ALA A 123 -10.26 7.46 -3.88
CA ALA A 123 -11.40 6.57 -3.68
C ALA A 123 -11.34 5.83 -2.34
N LEU A 124 -10.16 5.73 -1.74
CA LEU A 124 -10.04 5.12 -0.41
C LEU A 124 -10.77 5.91 0.67
N ALA A 125 -11.04 7.18 0.42
CA ALA A 125 -11.81 8.00 1.35
C ALA A 125 -13.28 7.58 1.46
N ASP A 126 -13.76 6.76 0.53
CA ASP A 126 -15.14 6.29 0.55
C ASP A 126 -15.41 5.22 1.60
N TYR A 127 -14.36 4.72 2.25
CA TYR A 127 -14.48 3.65 3.23
C TYR A 127 -14.07 4.14 4.61
N PRO A 128 -14.84 3.80 5.66
CA PRO A 128 -14.48 4.22 7.02
C PRO A 128 -13.24 3.52 7.56
N GLU A 129 -12.92 2.34 7.00
CA GLU A 129 -11.73 1.60 7.37
C GLU A 129 -11.17 0.95 6.13
N ILE A 130 -9.85 1.05 5.96
CA ILE A 130 -9.15 0.42 4.84
C ILE A 130 -8.03 -0.44 5.41
N TRP A 131 -7.51 -1.34 4.57
CA TRP A 131 -6.52 -2.33 5.00
C TRP A 131 -5.33 -2.31 4.06
N ALA A 132 -4.14 -2.29 4.64
CA ALA A 132 -2.89 -2.27 3.87
C ALA A 132 -2.00 -3.40 4.33
N ALA A 133 -1.09 -3.84 3.45
CA ALA A 133 -0.10 -4.85 3.81
C ALA A 133 0.87 -4.27 4.84
N ALA A 134 1.44 -5.13 5.66
CA ALA A 134 2.30 -4.72 6.76
C ALA A 134 3.75 -5.19 6.58
N GLY A 135 4.18 -5.41 5.34
CA GLY A 135 5.56 -5.77 5.05
C GLY A 135 5.77 -7.22 4.67
N HIS A 136 4.70 -8.00 4.63
CA HIS A 136 4.77 -9.42 4.29
C HIS A 136 3.46 -9.84 3.65
N ALA A 137 3.49 -10.76 2.69
CA ALA A 137 2.31 -11.18 1.95
C ALA A 137 1.25 -11.87 2.82
N HIS A 138 1.59 -12.25 4.03
CA HIS A 138 0.64 -12.85 4.98
C HIS A 138 0.05 -11.82 5.95
N THR A 139 0.31 -10.53 5.77
CA THR A 139 -0.04 -9.51 6.77
C THR A 139 -0.92 -8.41 6.20
N VAL A 140 -1.78 -7.88 7.06
CA VAL A 140 -2.49 -6.62 6.79
C VAL A 140 -2.63 -5.87 8.11
N PHE A 141 -2.86 -4.56 8.01
CA PHE A 141 -3.24 -3.77 9.18
C PHE A 141 -4.35 -2.79 8.78
N PRO A 142 -5.24 -2.44 9.74
CA PRO A 142 -6.31 -1.50 9.44
C PRO A 142 -5.85 -0.07 9.60
N THR A 143 -6.39 0.82 8.78
CA THR A 143 -6.11 2.24 8.87
C THR A 143 -7.30 2.99 8.29
N THR A 144 -7.20 4.32 8.21
CA THR A 144 -8.20 5.15 7.55
C THR A 144 -7.51 5.98 6.48
N PHE A 145 -8.31 6.56 5.59
CA PHE A 145 -7.75 7.42 4.55
C PHE A 145 -6.93 8.56 5.16
N ASP A 146 -7.47 9.24 6.17
CA ASP A 146 -6.77 10.35 6.80
C ASP A 146 -5.50 9.91 7.49
N GLU A 147 -5.55 8.78 8.18
CA GLU A 147 -4.37 8.24 8.85
C GLU A 147 -3.31 7.84 7.82
N LEU A 148 -3.73 7.23 6.71
CA LEU A 148 -2.81 6.84 5.66
C LEU A 148 -2.09 8.05 5.06
N LEU A 149 -2.81 9.15 4.83
CA LEU A 149 -2.19 10.39 4.37
C LEU A 149 -1.15 10.88 5.36
N ARG A 150 -1.48 10.84 6.65
CA ARG A 150 -0.56 11.28 7.70
C ARG A 150 0.67 10.39 7.78
N LEU A 151 0.47 9.07 7.69
CA LEU A 151 1.56 8.10 7.79
C LEU A 151 2.54 8.23 6.64
N THR A 152 2.03 8.51 5.43
CA THR A 152 2.87 8.49 4.22
C THR A 152 3.32 9.87 3.79
N GLY A 153 2.68 10.92 4.28
CA GLY A 153 2.88 12.25 3.73
C GLY A 153 2.39 12.37 2.30
N GLY A 154 1.50 11.45 1.88
CA GLY A 154 1.07 11.36 0.51
C GLY A 154 0.01 12.37 0.12
N GLU A 155 -0.26 12.42 -1.17
CA GLU A 155 -1.26 13.33 -1.73
C GLU A 155 -2.47 12.55 -2.23
N PRO A 156 -3.71 12.99 -1.89
CA PRO A 156 -4.90 12.39 -2.50
C PRO A 156 -4.84 12.59 -4.01
N THR A 157 -5.02 11.52 -4.77
CA THR A 157 -4.81 11.57 -6.21
C THR A 157 -5.76 10.61 -6.90
N PRO A 158 -6.41 11.02 -8.00
CA PRO A 158 -7.14 10.05 -8.81
C PRO A 158 -6.11 9.19 -9.55
N VAL A 159 -6.31 7.88 -9.55
CA VAL A 159 -5.36 6.95 -10.19
C VAL A 159 -5.87 6.43 -11.53
N GLU A 160 -7.15 6.70 -11.84
CA GLU A 160 -7.75 6.36 -13.13
C GLU A 160 -8.26 7.61 -13.80
N GLY A 161 -7.98 7.76 -15.09
CA GLY A 161 -8.45 8.91 -15.84
C GLY A 161 -9.91 8.77 -16.23
N PRO A 162 -10.53 9.89 -16.66
CA PRO A 162 -11.93 9.86 -17.09
C PRO A 162 -12.23 8.86 -18.19
N ALA A 163 -11.26 8.60 -19.06
CA ALA A 163 -11.44 7.66 -20.17
C ALA A 163 -11.59 6.23 -19.65
N SER A 164 -11.07 5.94 -18.46
CA SER A 164 -11.17 4.59 -17.89
C SER A 164 -12.57 4.29 -17.40
N ALA A 165 -13.38 5.31 -17.21
CA ALA A 165 -14.75 5.15 -16.74
C ALA A 165 -15.72 4.84 -17.86
N GLY A 166 -15.29 5.02 -19.09
CA GLY A 166 -16.14 4.83 -20.26
C GLY A 166 -16.24 3.40 -20.72
#